data_51b9de776f754a1cf9f4cf027c86e68f
#
_entry.id   51b9de776f754a1cf9f4cf027c86e68f
#
_cell.length_a   1.000
_cell.length_b   1.000
_cell.length_c   1.000
_cell.angle_alpha   90.00
_cell.angle_beta   90.00
_cell.angle_gamma   90.00
#
_symmetry.space_group_name_H-M   'P 1'
#
loop_
_entity.id
_entity.type
_entity.pdbx_description
1 polymer ?
#
loop_
_entity_poly.entity_id
_entity_poly.type
_entity_poly.pdbx_seq_one_letter_code
_entity_poly.pdbx_strand_id
1 'polypeptide(L)'
;MKKRIVFAIVLLIALMGFAWARGGQAASDGKIKVIFIAMDSIDEHWLKVKAGTEDKARELGNVDLSFNAPPGKVDANVQLAMVEDAITKKMDAILLAPLDRDALNPGVQRAKAAGIKVVIIDSAVSTDYDVFLATDNGAAGRTAADTLANLVGQQGKVAIINAQPGAATAMTRENEFKAQMASKYPGITVVGTQYSDGDRTRALNIATDFMTANPDLAGIYATNEGSTVGAGNAIDQAGKAGVVKFVGFDWSADTKALVEKDVLAASMVQNPYEMGYMGVQAAVDLVTGKGVANKNIDTGVTVVTKANMNSVK
;
A
#
# COMPACT_ATOMS: atom_id res chain seq x y z
N MET A 1 40.93 -60.76 -28.66
CA MET A 1 40.23 -59.64 -29.34
C MET A 1 38.76 -59.52 -28.97
N LYS A 2 37.99 -60.57 -28.72
CA LYS A 2 36.53 -60.52 -28.39
C LYS A 2 36.16 -59.85 -27.03
N LYS A 3 37.01 -59.88 -25.99
CA LYS A 3 36.75 -59.28 -24.68
C LYS A 3 36.97 -57.78 -24.63
N ARG A 4 37.71 -57.17 -25.53
CA ARG A 4 37.93 -55.71 -25.59
C ARG A 4 36.77 -54.95 -26.29
N ILE A 5 36.05 -55.62 -27.18
CA ILE A 5 34.89 -55.02 -27.91
C ILE A 5 33.65 -54.93 -27.00
N VAL A 6 33.46 -55.91 -26.09
CA VAL A 6 32.33 -55.91 -25.17
C VAL A 6 32.45 -54.78 -24.15
N PHE A 7 33.68 -54.42 -23.71
CA PHE A 7 33.88 -53.28 -22.75
C PHE A 7 33.63 -51.91 -23.41
N ALA A 8 33.93 -51.75 -24.71
CA ALA A 8 33.69 -50.50 -25.44
C ALA A 8 32.20 -50.25 -25.68
N ILE A 9 31.41 -51.29 -25.92
CA ILE A 9 29.96 -51.19 -26.15
C ILE A 9 29.22 -50.87 -24.84
N VAL A 10 29.64 -51.42 -23.69
CA VAL A 10 29.04 -51.10 -22.38
C VAL A 10 29.34 -49.66 -21.95
N LEU A 11 30.54 -49.14 -22.28
CA LEU A 11 30.91 -47.76 -21.98
C LEU A 11 30.13 -46.73 -22.85
N LEU A 12 29.81 -47.08 -24.12
CA LEU A 12 29.03 -46.22 -25.02
C LEU A 12 27.54 -46.14 -24.60
N ILE A 13 26.99 -47.26 -24.09
CA ILE A 13 25.58 -47.27 -23.60
C ILE A 13 25.45 -46.50 -22.28
N ALA A 14 26.47 -46.50 -21.40
CA ALA A 14 26.49 -45.72 -20.18
C ALA A 14 26.57 -44.20 -20.44
N LEU A 15 27.23 -43.77 -21.53
CA LEU A 15 27.32 -42.37 -21.93
C LEU A 15 26.05 -41.86 -22.62
N MET A 16 25.26 -42.71 -23.28
CA MET A 16 23.96 -42.32 -23.87
C MET A 16 22.81 -42.29 -22.84
N GLY A 17 22.94 -43.01 -21.72
CA GLY A 17 21.93 -43.00 -20.66
C GLY A 17 21.90 -41.70 -19.82
N PHE A 18 23.01 -40.93 -19.80
CA PHE A 18 23.07 -39.64 -19.07
C PHE A 18 22.55 -38.42 -19.87
N ALA A 19 22.33 -38.58 -21.19
CA ALA A 19 21.84 -37.49 -22.04
C ALA A 19 20.29 -37.35 -22.04
N TRP A 20 19.54 -38.35 -21.52
CA TRP A 20 18.07 -38.33 -21.51
C TRP A 20 17.44 -38.07 -20.15
N ALA A 21 18.23 -37.83 -19.12
CA ALA A 21 17.72 -37.44 -17.77
C ALA A 21 17.71 -35.92 -17.54
N ARG A 22 17.95 -35.10 -18.57
CA ARG A 22 17.49 -33.71 -18.55
C ARG A 22 16.03 -33.72 -18.95
N GLY A 23 15.16 -33.99 -17.94
CA GLY A 23 13.75 -33.76 -18.05
C GLY A 23 13.55 -32.35 -18.60
N GLY A 24 12.74 -32.24 -19.65
CA GLY A 24 12.42 -31.00 -20.29
C GLY A 24 11.81 -30.05 -19.26
N GLN A 25 12.64 -29.21 -18.68
CA GLN A 25 12.18 -27.92 -18.15
C GLN A 25 11.63 -27.22 -19.38
N ALA A 26 10.31 -27.04 -19.42
CA ALA A 26 9.69 -26.15 -20.39
C ALA A 26 10.56 -24.90 -20.41
N ALA A 27 11.08 -24.54 -21.58
CA ALA A 27 11.87 -23.34 -21.72
C ALA A 27 10.99 -22.22 -21.16
N SER A 28 11.35 -21.66 -19.99
CA SER A 28 10.78 -20.42 -19.53
C SER A 28 11.04 -19.43 -20.65
N ASP A 29 10.07 -18.64 -21.04
CA ASP A 29 10.21 -17.59 -22.06
C ASP A 29 11.26 -16.53 -21.68
N GLY A 30 12.06 -16.80 -20.64
CA GLY A 30 13.12 -15.95 -20.11
C GLY A 30 12.60 -14.73 -19.34
N LYS A 31 11.29 -14.61 -19.17
CA LYS A 31 10.68 -13.51 -18.42
C LYS A 31 10.63 -13.79 -16.93
N ILE A 32 10.82 -12.75 -16.15
CA ILE A 32 10.66 -12.76 -14.68
C ILE A 32 9.18 -12.64 -14.37
N LYS A 33 8.61 -13.63 -13.68
CA LYS A 33 7.20 -13.67 -13.30
C LYS A 33 6.96 -12.88 -12.02
N VAL A 34 6.27 -11.77 -12.14
CA VAL A 34 5.95 -10.88 -11.01
C VAL A 34 4.42 -10.79 -10.86
N ILE A 35 3.93 -10.91 -9.64
CA ILE A 35 2.53 -10.61 -9.31
C ILE A 35 2.44 -9.45 -8.33
N PHE A 36 1.55 -8.50 -8.62
CA PHE A 36 1.12 -7.49 -7.64
C PHE A 36 -0.22 -7.92 -7.03
N ILE A 37 -0.25 -8.09 -5.70
CA ILE A 37 -1.44 -8.40 -4.91
C ILE A 37 -1.79 -7.16 -4.08
N ALA A 38 -2.83 -6.43 -4.50
CA ALA A 38 -3.31 -5.21 -3.85
C ALA A 38 -4.29 -5.50 -2.70
N MET A 39 -4.63 -4.47 -1.92
CA MET A 39 -5.66 -4.56 -0.88
C MET A 39 -7.07 -4.68 -1.44
N ASP A 40 -7.36 -3.94 -2.52
CA ASP A 40 -8.61 -3.99 -3.27
C ASP A 40 -8.41 -3.58 -4.73
N SER A 41 -9.48 -3.61 -5.52
CA SER A 41 -9.46 -3.29 -6.95
C SER A 41 -10.22 -2.01 -7.31
N ILE A 42 -10.67 -1.24 -6.31
CA ILE A 42 -11.62 -0.12 -6.49
C ILE A 42 -10.98 1.23 -6.15
N ASP A 43 -10.18 1.29 -5.07
CA ASP A 43 -9.52 2.51 -4.61
C ASP A 43 -8.50 3.00 -5.65
N GLU A 44 -8.58 4.29 -6.02
CA GLU A 44 -7.67 4.92 -6.99
C GLU A 44 -6.20 4.82 -6.58
N HIS A 45 -5.91 4.72 -5.29
CA HIS A 45 -4.56 4.49 -4.78
C HIS A 45 -3.95 3.22 -5.40
N TRP A 46 -4.68 2.09 -5.33
CA TRP A 46 -4.21 0.81 -5.88
C TRP A 46 -4.15 0.80 -7.40
N LEU A 47 -5.05 1.53 -8.06
CA LEU A 47 -5.00 1.70 -9.52
C LEU A 47 -3.75 2.46 -9.96
N LYS A 48 -3.31 3.46 -9.18
CA LYS A 48 -2.05 4.19 -9.43
C LYS A 48 -0.82 3.33 -9.15
N VAL A 49 -0.80 2.53 -8.07
CA VAL A 49 0.26 1.54 -7.82
C VAL A 49 0.34 0.57 -9.00
N LYS A 50 -0.79 0.02 -9.45
CA LYS A 50 -0.87 -0.89 -10.60
C LYS A 50 -0.32 -0.24 -11.86
N ALA A 51 -0.69 1.00 -12.17
CA ALA A 51 -0.15 1.72 -13.33
C ALA A 51 1.37 1.84 -13.28
N GLY A 52 1.95 2.16 -12.10
CA GLY A 52 3.40 2.18 -11.91
C GLY A 52 4.05 0.81 -12.17
N THR A 53 3.43 -0.28 -11.69
CA THR A 53 3.94 -1.64 -11.96
C THR A 53 3.92 -1.98 -13.44
N GLU A 54 2.84 -1.64 -14.15
CA GLU A 54 2.67 -1.91 -15.58
C GLU A 54 3.66 -1.12 -16.44
N ASP A 55 3.88 0.15 -16.13
CA ASP A 55 4.82 1.00 -16.85
C ASP A 55 6.26 0.51 -16.66
N LYS A 56 6.66 0.14 -15.44
CA LYS A 56 7.99 -0.39 -15.20
C LYS A 56 8.21 -1.76 -15.84
N ALA A 57 7.23 -2.64 -15.79
CA ALA A 57 7.30 -3.94 -16.47
C ALA A 57 7.46 -3.79 -17.99
N ARG A 58 6.75 -2.82 -18.59
CA ARG A 58 6.84 -2.48 -20.02
C ARG A 58 8.22 -1.91 -20.37
N GLU A 59 8.75 -1.01 -19.55
CA GLU A 59 10.09 -0.42 -19.73
C GLU A 59 11.19 -1.49 -19.71
N LEU A 60 11.11 -2.43 -18.76
CA LEU A 60 12.10 -3.51 -18.63
C LEU A 60 11.99 -4.55 -19.75
N GLY A 61 10.80 -4.81 -20.29
CA GLY A 61 10.55 -5.72 -21.41
C GLY A 61 10.67 -7.21 -21.10
N ASN A 62 11.33 -7.58 -20.01
CA ASN A 62 11.58 -8.96 -19.59
C ASN A 62 10.78 -9.39 -18.36
N VAL A 63 9.69 -8.69 -18.03
CA VAL A 63 8.80 -9.00 -16.91
C VAL A 63 7.46 -9.53 -17.44
N ASP A 64 7.00 -10.64 -16.89
CA ASP A 64 5.64 -11.17 -17.02
C ASP A 64 4.87 -10.75 -15.76
N LEU A 65 4.16 -9.62 -15.87
CA LEU A 65 3.43 -9.01 -14.75
C LEU A 65 1.98 -9.47 -14.73
N SER A 66 1.54 -9.92 -13.56
CA SER A 66 0.12 -10.16 -13.26
C SER A 66 -0.36 -9.33 -12.08
N PHE A 67 -1.67 -9.10 -12.03
CA PHE A 67 -2.34 -8.34 -10.97
C PHE A 67 -3.47 -9.14 -10.37
N ASN A 68 -3.62 -9.08 -9.03
CA ASN A 68 -4.73 -9.64 -8.31
C ASN A 68 -5.11 -8.76 -7.11
N ALA A 69 -6.38 -8.81 -6.71
CA ALA A 69 -6.88 -8.10 -5.53
C ALA A 69 -8.17 -8.77 -5.05
N PRO A 70 -8.49 -8.74 -3.73
CA PRO A 70 -9.75 -9.22 -3.22
C PRO A 70 -10.94 -8.52 -3.90
N PRO A 71 -11.95 -9.26 -4.39
CA PRO A 71 -13.16 -8.67 -4.95
C PRO A 71 -14.09 -8.18 -3.83
N GLY A 72 -14.31 -6.88 -3.74
CA GLY A 72 -15.26 -6.28 -2.79
C GLY A 72 -14.68 -6.05 -1.40
N LYS A 73 -15.29 -6.63 -0.35
CA LYS A 73 -14.86 -6.39 1.04
C LYS A 73 -13.46 -6.92 1.31
N VAL A 74 -12.69 -6.13 2.02
CA VAL A 74 -11.35 -6.44 2.54
C VAL A 74 -11.40 -7.70 3.41
N ASP A 75 -10.76 -8.78 2.93
CA ASP A 75 -10.64 -10.05 3.65
C ASP A 75 -9.21 -10.57 3.55
N ALA A 76 -8.51 -10.56 4.68
CA ALA A 76 -7.12 -11.02 4.75
C ALA A 76 -6.96 -12.51 4.40
N ASN A 77 -7.98 -13.35 4.63
CA ASN A 77 -7.93 -14.78 4.26
C ASN A 77 -7.98 -14.94 2.74
N VAL A 78 -8.80 -14.14 2.05
CA VAL A 78 -8.84 -14.11 0.58
C VAL A 78 -7.50 -13.67 0.03
N GLN A 79 -6.90 -12.63 0.60
CA GLN A 79 -5.57 -12.17 0.17
C GLN A 79 -4.48 -13.20 0.47
N LEU A 80 -4.56 -13.91 1.62
CA LEU A 80 -3.65 -15.02 1.94
C LEU A 80 -3.74 -16.14 0.90
N ALA A 81 -4.96 -16.51 0.48
CA ALA A 81 -5.15 -17.51 -0.58
C ALA A 81 -4.52 -17.08 -1.92
N MET A 82 -4.53 -15.77 -2.24
CA MET A 82 -3.85 -15.24 -3.44
C MET A 82 -2.32 -15.38 -3.35
N VAL A 83 -1.74 -15.20 -2.16
CA VAL A 83 -0.31 -15.46 -1.93
C VAL A 83 0.01 -16.95 -2.14
N GLU A 84 -0.83 -17.86 -1.63
CA GLU A 84 -0.67 -19.32 -1.83
C GLU A 84 -0.78 -19.71 -3.32
N ASP A 85 -1.69 -19.08 -4.05
CA ASP A 85 -1.83 -19.27 -5.50
C ASP A 85 -0.56 -18.81 -6.23
N ALA A 86 0.02 -17.67 -5.85
CA ALA A 86 1.27 -17.17 -6.40
C ALA A 86 2.45 -18.14 -6.15
N ILE A 87 2.51 -18.75 -4.96
CA ILE A 87 3.50 -19.79 -4.63
C ILE A 87 3.30 -21.02 -5.53
N THR A 88 2.06 -21.48 -5.68
CA THR A 88 1.70 -22.63 -6.52
C THR A 88 2.05 -22.40 -8.00
N LYS A 89 1.85 -21.17 -8.49
CA LYS A 89 2.20 -20.73 -9.85
C LYS A 89 3.70 -20.52 -10.05
N LYS A 90 4.50 -20.66 -8.99
CA LYS A 90 5.96 -20.47 -9.01
C LYS A 90 6.32 -19.09 -9.57
N MET A 91 5.74 -18.05 -8.99
CA MET A 91 6.14 -16.66 -9.28
C MET A 91 7.59 -16.46 -8.82
N ASP A 92 8.35 -15.61 -9.52
CA ASP A 92 9.71 -15.26 -9.10
C ASP A 92 9.69 -14.18 -8.01
N ALA A 93 8.70 -13.27 -8.07
CA ALA A 93 8.49 -12.26 -7.04
C ALA A 93 7.00 -11.94 -6.82
N ILE A 94 6.68 -11.55 -5.59
CA ILE A 94 5.38 -11.04 -5.17
C ILE A 94 5.57 -9.59 -4.66
N LEU A 95 4.86 -8.64 -5.27
CA LEU A 95 4.58 -7.35 -4.67
C LEU A 95 3.29 -7.50 -3.87
N LEU A 96 3.34 -7.28 -2.56
CA LEU A 96 2.18 -7.47 -1.67
C LEU A 96 1.88 -6.17 -0.92
N ALA A 97 0.65 -5.68 -1.07
CA ALA A 97 0.09 -4.65 -0.20
C ALA A 97 -0.80 -5.34 0.86
N PRO A 98 -0.28 -5.64 2.07
CA PRO A 98 -0.98 -6.51 3.01
C PRO A 98 -2.16 -5.79 3.67
N LEU A 99 -3.34 -6.42 3.66
CA LEU A 99 -4.55 -5.95 4.32
C LEU A 99 -4.43 -5.90 5.84
N ASP A 100 -3.67 -6.82 6.40
CA ASP A 100 -3.45 -6.93 7.83
C ASP A 100 -1.99 -7.29 8.10
N ARG A 101 -1.43 -6.63 9.10
CA ARG A 101 0.00 -6.71 9.44
C ARG A 101 0.44 -8.11 9.85
N ASP A 102 -0.42 -8.85 10.56
CA ASP A 102 -0.08 -10.13 11.18
C ASP A 102 -0.70 -11.31 10.43
N ALA A 103 -1.91 -11.16 9.90
CA ALA A 103 -2.63 -12.22 9.20
C ALA A 103 -1.92 -12.71 7.93
N LEU A 104 -1.15 -11.84 7.26
CA LEU A 104 -0.41 -12.19 6.04
C LEU A 104 0.97 -12.81 6.31
N ASN A 105 1.48 -12.78 7.56
CA ASN A 105 2.79 -13.30 7.90
C ASN A 105 3.02 -14.76 7.46
N PRO A 106 2.07 -15.70 7.67
CA PRO A 106 2.27 -17.10 7.24
C PRO A 106 2.48 -17.24 5.71
N GLY A 107 1.75 -16.46 4.91
CA GLY A 107 1.91 -16.44 3.45
C GLY A 107 3.26 -15.90 3.02
N VAL A 108 3.68 -14.77 3.61
CA VAL A 108 5.00 -14.16 3.35
C VAL A 108 6.12 -15.13 3.69
N GLN A 109 6.05 -15.80 4.86
CA GLN A 109 7.05 -16.79 5.27
C GLN A 109 7.12 -17.97 4.30
N ARG A 110 5.97 -18.50 3.85
CA ARG A 110 5.94 -19.61 2.88
C ARG A 110 6.46 -19.18 1.50
N ALA A 111 6.12 -17.99 1.03
CA ALA A 111 6.65 -17.46 -0.22
C ALA A 111 8.18 -17.36 -0.17
N LYS A 112 8.74 -16.81 0.90
CA LYS A 112 10.20 -16.73 1.10
C LYS A 112 10.84 -18.10 1.22
N ALA A 113 10.24 -19.04 1.94
CA ALA A 113 10.72 -20.43 2.04
C ALA A 113 10.71 -21.16 0.68
N ALA A 114 9.79 -20.79 -0.21
CA ALA A 114 9.77 -21.28 -1.61
C ALA A 114 10.78 -20.57 -2.52
N GLY A 115 11.57 -19.61 -2.01
CA GLY A 115 12.59 -18.86 -2.78
C GLY A 115 12.03 -17.65 -3.54
N ILE A 116 10.75 -17.35 -3.40
CA ILE A 116 10.08 -16.20 -4.03
C ILE A 116 10.52 -14.91 -3.33
N LYS A 117 10.85 -13.88 -4.11
CA LYS A 117 11.17 -12.55 -3.58
C LYS A 117 9.90 -11.83 -3.15
N VAL A 118 9.90 -11.27 -1.93
CA VAL A 118 8.73 -10.59 -1.38
C VAL A 118 9.02 -9.11 -1.18
N VAL A 119 8.37 -8.30 -2.00
CA VAL A 119 8.39 -6.84 -1.96
C VAL A 119 7.08 -6.36 -1.32
N ILE A 120 7.17 -5.77 -0.16
CA ILE A 120 6.01 -5.21 0.55
C ILE A 120 5.75 -3.80 0.05
N ILE A 121 4.49 -3.49 -0.23
CA ILE A 121 4.03 -2.20 -0.76
C ILE A 121 3.08 -1.55 0.23
N ASP A 122 3.29 -0.29 0.51
CA ASP A 122 2.45 0.63 1.28
C ASP A 122 2.28 0.26 2.76
N SER A 123 1.84 -0.94 3.09
CA SER A 123 1.54 -1.36 4.47
C SER A 123 2.48 -2.48 4.92
N ALA A 124 3.00 -2.39 6.15
CA ALA A 124 3.99 -3.31 6.67
C ALA A 124 3.39 -4.66 7.11
N VAL A 125 4.22 -5.70 7.13
CA VAL A 125 4.00 -6.98 7.84
C VAL A 125 4.91 -7.08 9.06
N SER A 126 4.60 -7.97 10.01
CA SER A 126 5.44 -8.22 11.21
C SER A 126 6.34 -9.44 11.06
N THR A 127 6.69 -9.80 9.82
CA THR A 127 7.65 -10.87 9.53
C THR A 127 8.73 -10.37 8.57
N ASP A 128 9.74 -11.20 8.29
CA ASP A 128 10.83 -10.83 7.39
C ASP A 128 10.37 -10.77 5.93
N TYR A 129 10.81 -9.73 5.22
CA TYR A 129 10.57 -9.44 3.80
C TYR A 129 11.89 -9.01 3.13
N ASP A 130 11.91 -8.93 1.80
CA ASP A 130 13.12 -8.52 1.08
C ASP A 130 13.23 -6.99 0.95
N VAL A 131 12.15 -6.30 0.57
CA VAL A 131 12.08 -4.83 0.46
C VAL A 131 10.70 -4.34 0.87
N PHE A 132 10.62 -3.14 1.44
CA PHE A 132 9.39 -2.42 1.76
C PHE A 132 9.42 -1.02 1.14
N LEU A 133 8.40 -0.69 0.35
CA LEU A 133 8.19 0.62 -0.24
C LEU A 133 6.91 1.23 0.29
N ALA A 134 7.01 2.37 0.95
CA ALA A 134 5.85 3.08 1.50
C ALA A 134 6.16 4.57 1.70
N THR A 135 5.13 5.37 1.94
CA THR A 135 5.25 6.68 2.56
C THR A 135 5.75 6.54 4.00
N ASP A 136 6.59 7.45 4.49
CA ASP A 136 6.83 7.61 5.94
C ASP A 136 5.51 8.06 6.61
N ASN A 137 4.72 7.06 7.01
CA ASN A 137 3.41 7.29 7.62
C ASN A 137 3.50 7.99 8.97
N GLY A 138 4.63 7.87 9.66
CA GLY A 138 4.88 8.62 10.90
C GLY A 138 5.06 10.10 10.63
N ALA A 139 5.92 10.46 9.69
CA ALA A 139 6.10 11.85 9.26
C ALA A 139 4.80 12.43 8.70
N ALA A 140 4.04 11.65 7.92
CA ALA A 140 2.76 12.09 7.37
C ALA A 140 1.72 12.38 8.47
N GLY A 141 1.63 11.53 9.50
CA GLY A 141 0.74 11.75 10.66
C GLY A 141 1.12 13.01 11.45
N ARG A 142 2.41 13.22 11.71
CA ARG A 142 2.90 14.45 12.36
C ARG A 142 2.62 15.70 11.52
N THR A 143 2.84 15.63 10.21
CA THR A 143 2.57 16.74 9.28
C THR A 143 1.08 17.06 9.21
N ALA A 144 0.21 16.06 9.22
CA ALA A 144 -1.24 16.25 9.29
C ALA A 144 -1.64 16.94 10.60
N ALA A 145 -1.03 16.58 11.73
CA ALA A 145 -1.26 17.22 13.03
C ALA A 145 -0.82 18.68 13.01
N ASP A 146 0.40 18.97 12.57
CA ASP A 146 0.90 20.36 12.47
C ASP A 146 0.02 21.20 11.53
N THR A 147 -0.43 20.62 10.41
CA THR A 147 -1.31 21.28 9.46
C THR A 147 -2.67 21.61 10.08
N LEU A 148 -3.33 20.63 10.71
CA LEU A 148 -4.64 20.84 11.34
C LEU A 148 -4.55 21.81 12.53
N ALA A 149 -3.51 21.67 13.36
CA ALA A 149 -3.29 22.57 14.50
C ALA A 149 -3.19 24.04 14.06
N ASN A 150 -2.42 24.31 13.00
CA ASN A 150 -2.29 25.67 12.46
C ASN A 150 -3.64 26.19 11.91
N LEU A 151 -4.41 25.34 11.23
CA LEU A 151 -5.72 25.70 10.66
C LEU A 151 -6.76 26.06 11.75
N VAL A 152 -6.72 25.38 12.92
CA VAL A 152 -7.65 25.64 14.04
C VAL A 152 -7.11 26.67 15.04
N GLY A 153 -5.96 27.30 14.75
CA GLY A 153 -5.36 28.32 15.64
C GLY A 153 -4.79 27.71 16.93
N GLN A 154 -4.35 26.45 16.89
CA GLN A 154 -3.70 25.70 17.97
C GLN A 154 -4.56 25.50 19.22
N GLN A 155 -5.88 25.57 19.09
CA GLN A 155 -6.84 25.38 20.20
C GLN A 155 -8.15 24.78 19.69
N GLY A 156 -8.90 24.15 20.60
CA GLY A 156 -10.23 23.60 20.33
C GLY A 156 -10.25 22.09 20.25
N LYS A 157 -11.38 21.56 19.78
CA LYS A 157 -11.67 20.12 19.69
C LYS A 157 -11.42 19.62 18.29
N VAL A 158 -10.72 18.50 18.15
CA VAL A 158 -10.53 17.81 16.86
C VAL A 158 -10.90 16.35 16.98
N ALA A 159 -11.40 15.74 15.89
CA ALA A 159 -11.74 14.33 15.81
C ALA A 159 -10.88 13.62 14.76
N ILE A 160 -10.75 12.30 14.89
CA ILE A 160 -10.04 11.46 13.94
C ILE A 160 -11.01 10.43 13.35
N ILE A 161 -11.02 10.31 12.02
CA ILE A 161 -11.71 9.23 11.31
C ILE A 161 -10.64 8.36 10.67
N ASN A 162 -10.43 7.18 11.25
CA ASN A 162 -9.42 6.23 10.78
C ASN A 162 -10.04 5.15 9.89
N ALA A 163 -9.21 4.51 9.06
CA ALA A 163 -9.66 3.41 8.21
C ALA A 163 -9.99 2.18 9.07
N GLN A 164 -8.98 1.45 9.54
CA GLN A 164 -9.21 0.22 10.31
C GLN A 164 -8.06 -0.08 11.29
N PRO A 165 -8.37 -0.73 12.42
CA PRO A 165 -7.37 -0.95 13.47
C PRO A 165 -6.25 -1.94 13.10
N GLY A 166 -6.47 -2.83 12.12
CA GLY A 166 -5.45 -3.81 11.68
C GLY A 166 -4.46 -3.27 10.64
N ALA A 167 -4.75 -2.15 9.99
CA ALA A 167 -3.90 -1.57 8.97
C ALA A 167 -2.73 -0.78 9.59
N ALA A 168 -1.51 -1.25 9.38
CA ALA A 168 -0.31 -0.66 9.98
C ALA A 168 -0.12 0.82 9.62
N THR A 169 -0.37 1.20 8.36
CA THR A 169 -0.30 2.58 7.86
C THR A 169 -1.28 3.48 8.60
N ALA A 170 -2.56 3.07 8.65
CA ALA A 170 -3.63 3.83 9.29
C ALA A 170 -3.38 4.03 10.80
N MET A 171 -2.92 2.98 11.50
CA MET A 171 -2.57 3.06 12.91
C MET A 171 -1.36 3.95 13.16
N THR A 172 -0.34 3.90 12.30
CA THR A 172 0.84 4.76 12.42
C THR A 172 0.47 6.23 12.23
N ARG A 173 -0.34 6.56 11.20
CA ARG A 173 -0.85 7.92 10.95
C ARG A 173 -1.61 8.47 12.15
N GLU A 174 -2.50 7.66 12.74
CA GLU A 174 -3.29 8.04 13.93
C GLU A 174 -2.41 8.25 15.16
N ASN A 175 -1.54 7.29 15.47
CA ASN A 175 -0.71 7.33 16.67
C ASN A 175 0.25 8.53 16.66
N GLU A 176 0.90 8.77 15.53
CA GLU A 176 1.83 9.90 15.36
C GLU A 176 1.09 11.24 15.34
N PHE A 177 -0.11 11.31 14.77
CA PHE A 177 -0.98 12.49 14.86
C PHE A 177 -1.32 12.80 16.32
N LYS A 178 -1.78 11.80 17.09
CA LYS A 178 -2.11 11.96 18.53
C LYS A 178 -0.90 12.37 19.36
N ALA A 179 0.24 11.71 19.15
CA ALA A 179 1.47 12.03 19.84
C ALA A 179 1.95 13.46 19.58
N GLN A 180 1.87 13.91 18.31
CA GLN A 180 2.21 15.27 17.90
C GLN A 180 1.27 16.30 18.52
N MET A 181 -0.05 16.04 18.50
CA MET A 181 -1.04 16.90 19.16
C MET A 181 -0.78 17.04 20.65
N ALA A 182 -0.58 15.92 21.36
CA ALA A 182 -0.34 15.92 22.80
C ALA A 182 0.95 16.64 23.21
N SER A 183 2.02 16.49 22.41
CA SER A 183 3.32 17.04 22.74
C SER A 183 3.47 18.52 22.38
N LYS A 184 2.87 18.96 21.26
CA LYS A 184 3.15 20.26 20.66
C LYS A 184 2.00 21.26 20.77
N TYR A 185 0.77 20.75 20.91
CA TYR A 185 -0.46 21.59 20.86
C TYR A 185 -1.38 21.33 22.06
N PRO A 186 -0.96 21.66 23.29
CA PRO A 186 -1.74 21.37 24.50
C PRO A 186 -3.10 22.07 24.56
N GLY A 187 -3.34 23.09 23.73
CA GLY A 187 -4.64 23.73 23.59
C GLY A 187 -5.65 22.96 22.74
N ILE A 188 -5.23 21.87 22.08
CA ILE A 188 -6.09 21.04 21.24
C ILE A 188 -6.48 19.76 22.01
N THR A 189 -7.78 19.47 22.03
CA THR A 189 -8.32 18.22 22.58
C THR A 189 -8.75 17.29 21.44
N VAL A 190 -8.13 16.10 21.37
CA VAL A 190 -8.63 15.03 20.48
C VAL A 190 -9.82 14.36 21.16
N VAL A 191 -11.05 14.62 20.68
CA VAL A 191 -12.29 14.13 21.31
C VAL A 191 -12.54 12.64 21.08
N GLY A 192 -11.89 12.04 20.10
CA GLY A 192 -11.96 10.59 19.85
C GLY A 192 -11.49 10.20 18.46
N THR A 193 -11.38 8.86 18.29
CA THR A 193 -11.19 8.22 16.99
C THR A 193 -12.33 7.25 16.73
N GLN A 194 -12.82 7.24 15.48
CA GLN A 194 -13.80 6.29 14.98
C GLN A 194 -13.25 5.63 13.71
N TYR A 195 -13.66 4.39 13.44
CA TYR A 195 -13.15 3.58 12.33
C TYR A 195 -14.21 3.36 11.27
N SER A 196 -13.92 3.77 10.05
CA SER A 196 -14.84 3.71 8.91
C SER A 196 -14.73 2.43 8.09
N ASP A 197 -13.70 1.60 8.32
CA ASP A 197 -13.28 0.48 7.48
C ASP A 197 -12.98 0.91 6.01
N GLY A 198 -12.60 2.19 5.82
CA GLY A 198 -12.41 2.78 4.50
C GLY A 198 -13.71 3.05 3.73
N ASP A 199 -14.88 2.74 4.31
CA ASP A 199 -16.19 2.93 3.70
C ASP A 199 -16.63 4.41 3.77
N ARG A 200 -16.95 4.99 2.62
CA ARG A 200 -17.32 6.40 2.47
C ARG A 200 -18.61 6.76 3.20
N THR A 201 -19.62 5.88 3.16
CA THR A 201 -20.91 6.08 3.82
C THR A 201 -20.75 6.06 5.33
N ARG A 202 -19.98 5.09 5.83
CA ARG A 202 -19.68 5.00 7.26
C ARG A 202 -18.88 6.21 7.75
N ALA A 203 -17.89 6.66 6.98
CA ALA A 203 -17.11 7.87 7.29
C ALA A 203 -17.99 9.12 7.32
N LEU A 204 -18.97 9.25 6.40
CA LEU A 204 -19.95 10.33 6.40
C LEU A 204 -20.77 10.33 7.68
N ASN A 205 -21.29 9.17 8.09
CA ASN A 205 -22.08 9.05 9.32
C ASN A 205 -21.24 9.39 10.56
N ILE A 206 -20.00 8.89 10.64
CA ILE A 206 -19.07 9.18 11.73
C ILE A 206 -18.76 10.69 11.82
N ALA A 207 -18.51 11.36 10.71
CA ALA A 207 -18.28 12.81 10.70
C ALA A 207 -19.51 13.59 11.17
N THR A 208 -20.70 13.17 10.73
CA THR A 208 -21.98 13.75 11.17
C THR A 208 -22.18 13.59 12.68
N ASP A 209 -21.88 12.39 13.21
CA ASP A 209 -21.98 12.12 14.66
C ASP A 209 -20.97 12.96 15.46
N PHE A 210 -19.72 13.10 15.01
CA PHE A 210 -18.75 13.98 15.67
C PHE A 210 -19.18 15.44 15.69
N MET A 211 -19.71 15.98 14.58
CA MET A 211 -20.20 17.34 14.49
C MET A 211 -21.45 17.59 15.33
N THR A 212 -22.31 16.58 15.48
CA THR A 212 -23.53 16.64 16.29
C THR A 212 -23.21 16.57 17.78
N ALA A 213 -22.33 15.63 18.18
CA ALA A 213 -21.92 15.47 19.56
C ALA A 213 -21.03 16.62 20.08
N ASN A 214 -20.35 17.33 19.19
CA ASN A 214 -19.47 18.45 19.50
C ASN A 214 -19.80 19.66 18.61
N PRO A 215 -20.81 20.49 18.99
CA PRO A 215 -21.17 21.67 18.19
C PRO A 215 -20.02 22.67 17.99
N ASP A 216 -19.02 22.65 18.88
CA ASP A 216 -17.79 23.44 18.89
C ASP A 216 -16.57 22.71 18.27
N LEU A 217 -16.81 21.65 17.48
CA LEU A 217 -15.74 20.91 16.81
C LEU A 217 -15.00 21.83 15.85
N ALA A 218 -13.70 22.03 16.11
CA ALA A 218 -12.83 22.90 15.32
C ALA A 218 -12.26 22.21 14.08
N GLY A 219 -12.05 20.89 14.15
CA GLY A 219 -11.48 20.19 12.99
C GLY A 219 -11.62 18.67 12.99
N ILE A 220 -11.42 18.08 11.82
CA ILE A 220 -11.40 16.63 11.59
C ILE A 220 -10.12 16.25 10.83
N TYR A 221 -9.53 15.11 11.20
CA TYR A 221 -8.47 14.43 10.44
C TYR A 221 -8.98 13.07 9.95
N ALA A 222 -8.84 12.80 8.66
CA ALA A 222 -9.13 11.49 8.05
C ALA A 222 -7.84 10.84 7.53
N THR A 223 -7.66 9.53 7.77
CA THR A 223 -6.37 8.86 7.57
C THR A 223 -6.20 8.14 6.22
N ASN A 224 -7.25 8.07 5.38
CA ASN A 224 -7.22 7.45 4.04
C ASN A 224 -8.26 8.08 3.12
N GLU A 225 -8.25 7.74 1.82
CA GLU A 225 -9.15 8.31 0.81
C GLU A 225 -10.63 8.14 1.15
N GLY A 226 -11.07 6.91 1.44
CA GLY A 226 -12.50 6.64 1.72
C GLY A 226 -13.03 7.44 2.91
N SER A 227 -12.24 7.51 4.00
CA SER A 227 -12.57 8.35 5.16
C SER A 227 -12.57 9.84 4.81
N THR A 228 -11.64 10.29 3.97
CA THR A 228 -11.54 11.69 3.53
C THR A 228 -12.76 12.08 2.70
N VAL A 229 -13.14 11.29 1.72
CA VAL A 229 -14.30 11.58 0.86
C VAL A 229 -15.60 11.56 1.67
N GLY A 230 -15.79 10.55 2.53
CA GLY A 230 -17.00 10.46 3.36
C GLY A 230 -17.14 11.62 4.34
N ALA A 231 -16.09 11.94 5.08
CA ALA A 231 -16.09 13.04 6.04
C ALA A 231 -16.25 14.41 5.34
N GLY A 232 -15.59 14.61 4.20
CA GLY A 232 -15.74 15.81 3.40
C GLY A 232 -17.16 16.04 2.92
N ASN A 233 -17.82 14.98 2.45
CA ASN A 233 -19.24 15.06 2.06
C ASN A 233 -20.16 15.41 3.25
N ALA A 234 -19.89 14.89 4.44
CA ALA A 234 -20.66 15.26 5.65
C ALA A 234 -20.49 16.74 5.99
N ILE A 235 -19.26 17.27 5.93
CA ILE A 235 -18.95 18.68 6.19
C ILE A 235 -19.64 19.59 5.17
N ASP A 236 -19.60 19.22 3.87
CA ASP A 236 -20.25 19.96 2.78
C ASP A 236 -21.78 19.99 2.97
N GLN A 237 -22.41 18.82 3.21
CA GLN A 237 -23.85 18.70 3.45
C GLN A 237 -24.33 19.46 4.71
N ALA A 238 -23.51 19.53 5.75
CA ALA A 238 -23.81 20.30 6.96
C ALA A 238 -23.59 21.81 6.80
N GLY A 239 -23.11 22.29 5.64
CA GLY A 239 -22.78 23.69 5.42
C GLY A 239 -21.65 24.21 6.31
N LYS A 240 -20.74 23.30 6.75
CA LYS A 240 -19.64 23.63 7.67
C LYS A 240 -18.28 23.75 6.96
N ALA A 241 -18.27 23.87 5.62
CA ALA A 241 -17.06 24.14 4.86
C ALA A 241 -16.33 25.37 5.39
N GLY A 242 -15.02 25.25 5.65
CA GLY A 242 -14.19 26.31 6.23
C GLY A 242 -14.45 26.63 7.71
N VAL A 243 -15.56 26.18 8.30
CA VAL A 243 -15.86 26.28 9.75
C VAL A 243 -15.18 25.14 10.49
N VAL A 244 -15.51 23.90 10.15
CA VAL A 244 -14.78 22.71 10.61
C VAL A 244 -13.58 22.53 9.69
N LYS A 245 -12.37 22.74 10.21
CA LYS A 245 -11.14 22.59 9.43
C LYS A 245 -10.89 21.11 9.15
N PHE A 246 -10.64 20.77 7.88
CA PHE A 246 -10.53 19.38 7.49
C PHE A 246 -9.19 19.10 6.80
N VAL A 247 -8.48 18.10 7.34
CA VAL A 247 -7.25 17.55 6.78
C VAL A 247 -7.51 16.08 6.46
N GLY A 248 -7.20 15.68 5.24
CA GLY A 248 -7.43 14.33 4.74
C GLY A 248 -6.16 13.64 4.27
N PHE A 249 -6.38 12.52 3.59
CA PHE A 249 -5.34 11.69 3.02
C PHE A 249 -5.71 11.29 1.59
N ASP A 250 -4.68 11.08 0.75
CA ASP A 250 -4.74 10.64 -0.64
C ASP A 250 -5.30 11.68 -1.63
N TRP A 251 -5.22 11.35 -2.92
CA TRP A 251 -5.59 12.24 -4.01
C TRP A 251 -6.34 11.49 -5.09
N SER A 252 -7.61 11.83 -5.23
CA SER A 252 -8.54 11.33 -6.23
C SER A 252 -9.35 12.48 -6.83
N ALA A 253 -10.17 12.20 -7.83
CA ALA A 253 -11.09 13.20 -8.38
C ALA A 253 -12.04 13.75 -7.30
N ASP A 254 -12.50 12.90 -6.37
CA ASP A 254 -13.41 13.30 -5.29
C ASP A 254 -12.72 14.18 -4.24
N THR A 255 -11.51 13.82 -3.79
CA THR A 255 -10.75 14.65 -2.83
C THR A 255 -10.36 15.99 -3.45
N LYS A 256 -10.01 16.01 -4.75
CA LYS A 256 -9.78 17.25 -5.50
C LYS A 256 -11.00 18.14 -5.50
N ALA A 257 -12.19 17.59 -5.79
CA ALA A 257 -13.44 18.36 -5.77
C ALA A 257 -13.72 18.97 -4.38
N LEU A 258 -13.40 18.27 -3.29
CA LEU A 258 -13.51 18.81 -1.94
C LEU A 258 -12.54 19.97 -1.67
N VAL A 259 -11.33 19.93 -2.22
CA VAL A 259 -10.36 21.04 -2.15
C VAL A 259 -10.86 22.25 -2.95
N GLU A 260 -11.41 22.03 -4.15
CA GLU A 260 -11.99 23.09 -5.00
C GLU A 260 -13.12 23.83 -4.30
N LYS A 261 -13.94 23.12 -3.52
CA LYS A 261 -15.06 23.65 -2.72
C LYS A 261 -14.65 24.27 -1.37
N ASP A 262 -13.37 24.33 -1.05
CA ASP A 262 -12.86 24.76 0.26
C ASP A 262 -13.37 23.92 1.46
N VAL A 263 -13.81 22.69 1.23
CA VAL A 263 -14.19 21.71 2.26
C VAL A 263 -12.95 21.04 2.84
N LEU A 264 -12.08 20.51 1.98
CA LEU A 264 -10.81 19.89 2.35
C LEU A 264 -9.70 20.96 2.28
N ALA A 265 -9.21 21.38 3.42
CA ALA A 265 -8.18 22.42 3.50
C ALA A 265 -6.80 21.93 3.08
N ALA A 266 -6.48 20.66 3.38
CA ALA A 266 -5.24 20.02 2.97
C ALA A 266 -5.43 18.50 2.89
N SER A 267 -4.72 17.85 1.98
CA SER A 267 -4.58 16.39 1.90
C SER A 267 -3.12 15.98 1.93
N MET A 268 -2.82 14.94 2.71
CA MET A 268 -1.53 14.27 2.71
C MET A 268 -1.51 13.30 1.53
N VAL A 269 -0.84 13.65 0.45
CA VAL A 269 -0.85 12.89 -0.80
C VAL A 269 0.40 12.04 -0.91
N GLN A 270 0.20 10.73 -0.97
CA GLN A 270 1.23 9.74 -1.16
C GLN A 270 1.69 9.67 -2.62
N ASN A 271 2.71 8.85 -2.89
CA ASN A 271 3.18 8.60 -4.25
C ASN A 271 2.99 7.12 -4.66
N PRO A 272 1.74 6.67 -4.82
CA PRO A 272 1.43 5.27 -5.10
C PRO A 272 2.01 4.79 -6.44
N TYR A 273 2.08 5.65 -7.44
CA TYR A 273 2.70 5.31 -8.72
C TYR A 273 4.16 4.87 -8.54
N GLU A 274 4.95 5.65 -7.78
CA GLU A 274 6.35 5.31 -7.49
C GLU A 274 6.50 4.04 -6.66
N MET A 275 5.56 3.75 -5.75
CA MET A 275 5.56 2.48 -5.02
C MET A 275 5.50 1.29 -5.98
N GLY A 276 4.64 1.33 -6.97
CA GLY A 276 4.53 0.30 -8.00
C GLY A 276 5.73 0.25 -8.93
N TYR A 277 6.14 1.40 -9.45
CA TYR A 277 7.23 1.53 -10.39
C TYR A 277 8.57 1.05 -9.81
N MET A 278 8.92 1.53 -8.62
CA MET A 278 10.13 1.11 -7.90
C MET A 278 10.01 -0.32 -7.36
N GLY A 279 8.79 -0.77 -7.03
CA GLY A 279 8.52 -2.12 -6.54
C GLY A 279 8.87 -3.19 -7.57
N VAL A 280 8.49 -3.01 -8.83
CA VAL A 280 8.88 -3.93 -9.92
C VAL A 280 10.38 -3.88 -10.17
N GLN A 281 11.02 -2.70 -10.14
CA GLN A 281 12.47 -2.60 -10.24
C GLN A 281 13.17 -3.39 -9.13
N ALA A 282 12.73 -3.19 -7.87
CA ALA A 282 13.29 -3.91 -6.72
C ALA A 282 13.11 -5.44 -6.86
N ALA A 283 11.94 -5.90 -7.30
CA ALA A 283 11.67 -7.31 -7.54
C ALA A 283 12.65 -7.90 -8.57
N VAL A 284 12.84 -7.22 -9.69
CA VAL A 284 13.78 -7.67 -10.76
C VAL A 284 15.22 -7.67 -10.26
N ASP A 285 15.66 -6.65 -9.52
CA ASP A 285 17.01 -6.56 -8.98
C ASP A 285 17.28 -7.67 -7.94
N LEU A 286 16.28 -8.01 -7.12
CA LEU A 286 16.36 -9.15 -6.18
C LEU A 286 16.43 -10.51 -6.90
N VAL A 287 15.58 -10.72 -7.91
CA VAL A 287 15.54 -11.99 -8.69
C VAL A 287 16.83 -12.19 -9.47
N THR A 288 17.39 -11.12 -10.05
CA THR A 288 18.63 -11.16 -10.84
C THR A 288 19.91 -11.16 -9.99
N GLY A 289 19.79 -11.05 -8.65
CA GLY A 289 20.93 -11.06 -7.73
C GLY A 289 21.70 -9.75 -7.63
N LYS A 290 21.20 -8.65 -8.20
CA LYS A 290 21.81 -7.32 -8.02
C LYS A 290 21.65 -6.78 -6.59
N GLY A 291 20.59 -7.23 -5.89
CA GLY A 291 20.24 -6.72 -4.56
C GLY A 291 19.63 -5.33 -4.61
N VAL A 292 19.26 -4.82 -3.44
CA VAL A 292 18.67 -3.48 -3.25
C VAL A 292 19.46 -2.75 -2.16
N ALA A 293 19.80 -1.49 -2.40
CA ALA A 293 20.64 -0.73 -1.49
C ALA A 293 19.99 -0.48 -0.12
N ASN A 294 18.67 -0.23 -0.11
CA ASN A 294 17.90 0.01 1.10
C ASN A 294 16.73 -0.96 1.19
N LYS A 295 16.59 -1.61 2.35
CA LYS A 295 15.46 -2.51 2.61
C LYS A 295 14.13 -1.76 2.75
N ASN A 296 14.16 -0.54 3.29
CA ASN A 296 12.99 0.33 3.46
C ASN A 296 13.18 1.57 2.58
N ILE A 297 12.24 1.83 1.70
CA ILE A 297 12.26 2.91 0.73
C ILE A 297 11.06 3.82 0.99
N ASP A 298 11.33 5.06 1.40
CA ASP A 298 10.29 6.09 1.52
C ASP A 298 9.99 6.65 0.13
N THR A 299 8.72 6.60 -0.27
CA THR A 299 8.22 7.15 -1.53
C THR A 299 7.73 8.59 -1.40
N GLY A 300 7.79 9.15 -0.19
CA GLY A 300 7.45 10.53 0.10
C GLY A 300 5.95 10.79 0.31
N VAL A 301 5.66 12.01 0.81
CA VAL A 301 4.32 12.56 0.97
C VAL A 301 4.33 14.05 0.62
N THR A 302 3.28 14.52 -0.03
CA THR A 302 3.11 15.95 -0.38
C THR A 302 1.86 16.49 0.31
N VAL A 303 1.99 17.63 0.98
CA VAL A 303 0.82 18.37 1.50
C VAL A 303 0.19 19.13 0.33
N VAL A 304 -0.99 18.68 -0.09
CA VAL A 304 -1.75 19.31 -1.18
C VAL A 304 -2.83 20.19 -0.60
N THR A 305 -2.86 21.41 -1.07
CA THR A 305 -3.86 22.44 -0.72
C THR A 305 -4.39 23.08 -2.00
N LYS A 306 -5.36 23.98 -1.89
CA LYS A 306 -5.87 24.71 -3.06
C LYS A 306 -4.78 25.48 -3.82
N ALA A 307 -3.70 25.90 -3.13
CA ALA A 307 -2.64 26.68 -3.74
C ALA A 307 -1.76 25.85 -4.70
N ASN A 308 -1.60 24.53 -4.44
CA ASN A 308 -0.70 23.66 -5.22
C ASN A 308 -1.39 22.45 -5.86
N MET A 309 -2.73 22.32 -5.75
CA MET A 309 -3.49 21.16 -6.23
C MET A 309 -3.32 20.87 -7.73
N ASN A 310 -3.01 21.87 -8.55
CA ASN A 310 -2.83 21.69 -9.99
C ASN A 310 -1.43 21.16 -10.37
N SER A 311 -0.52 21.05 -9.42
CA SER A 311 0.82 20.46 -9.63
C SER A 311 0.88 18.96 -9.35
N VAL A 312 -0.19 18.38 -8.78
CA VAL A 312 -0.30 16.95 -8.45
C VAL A 312 -0.89 16.19 -9.64
N LYS A 313 -0.22 15.09 -10.02
CA LYS A 313 -0.63 14.22 -11.14
C LYS A 313 -1.49 13.06 -10.64
#